data_c5d03853df340aeeb74602b380d769f6
#
_entry.id   c5d03853df340aeeb74602b380d769f6
#
_cell.length_a   1.000
_cell.length_b   1.000
_cell.length_c   1.000
_cell.angle_alpha   90.00
_cell.angle_beta   90.00
_cell.angle_gamma   90.00
#
_symmetry.space_group_name_H-M   'P 1'
#
loop_
_entity.id
_entity.type
_entity.pdbx_description
1 polymer ?
#
loop_
_entity_poly.entity_id
_entity_poly.type
_entity_poly.pdbx_seq_one_letter_code
_entity_poly.pdbx_strand_id
1 'polypeptide(L)'
;MYELAETVSDDTKKLMEAFWPGPLTIILNKKEVVPHTTTGGLDTVAIRMPSHPVAMRLIKDSGVYIAAPSANLSGRPSPTTAQHVQQDMDGRIDMIIDGGAVGIGIESTIVDMTGDRPTILRPGYITPEMIRDIVGDVTIDPAITGMNNALRPKAPGMKYTHYAPKGAVSYTHLRAHE
;
A
#
# COMPACT_ATOMS: atom_id res chain seq x y z
N MET A 1 14.45 -0.68 6.61
CA MET A 1 14.32 -1.83 5.70
C MET A 1 15.20 -3.01 6.16
N TYR A 2 16.51 -2.89 6.18
CA TYR A 2 17.46 -3.97 6.51
C TYR A 2 17.31 -4.58 7.90
N GLU A 3 16.69 -3.89 8.83
CA GLU A 3 16.40 -4.40 10.16
C GLU A 3 15.13 -5.25 10.20
N LEU A 4 14.22 -5.08 9.24
CA LEU A 4 12.93 -5.74 9.21
C LEU A 4 12.86 -6.92 8.22
N ALA A 5 13.68 -6.89 7.15
CA ALA A 5 13.68 -7.87 6.08
C ALA A 5 14.92 -8.77 6.15
N GLU A 6 14.74 -10.07 5.87
CA GLU A 6 15.83 -11.05 5.84
C GLU A 6 16.80 -10.77 4.69
N THR A 7 16.25 -10.53 3.50
CA THR A 7 17.01 -10.30 2.28
C THR A 7 16.47 -9.09 1.55
N VAL A 8 17.36 -8.24 1.06
CA VAL A 8 17.05 -7.11 0.19
C VAL A 8 17.88 -7.27 -1.08
N SER A 9 17.24 -7.73 -2.15
CA SER A 9 17.89 -7.96 -3.45
C SER A 9 18.33 -6.64 -4.11
N ASP A 10 19.17 -6.72 -5.12
CA ASP A 10 19.60 -5.53 -5.87
C ASP A 10 18.41 -4.87 -6.61
N ASP A 11 17.46 -5.64 -7.10
CA ASP A 11 16.25 -5.09 -7.72
C ASP A 11 15.35 -4.41 -6.69
N THR A 12 15.26 -4.94 -5.47
CA THR A 12 14.59 -4.24 -4.35
C THR A 12 15.25 -2.88 -4.08
N LYS A 13 16.60 -2.82 -4.06
CA LYS A 13 17.33 -1.55 -3.84
C LYS A 13 17.05 -0.55 -4.95
N LYS A 14 17.06 -0.99 -6.23
CA LYS A 14 16.74 -0.12 -7.37
C LYS A 14 15.32 0.46 -7.26
N LEU A 15 14.33 -0.36 -6.86
CA LEU A 15 12.96 0.12 -6.65
C LEU A 15 12.86 1.12 -5.50
N MET A 16 13.61 0.89 -4.41
CA MET A 16 13.69 1.84 -3.29
C MET A 16 14.30 3.17 -3.72
N GLU A 17 15.40 3.13 -4.45
CA GLU A 17 16.08 4.33 -4.94
C GLU A 17 15.21 5.14 -5.90
N ALA A 18 14.44 4.46 -6.76
CA ALA A 18 13.58 5.11 -7.74
C ALA A 18 12.30 5.69 -7.14
N PHE A 19 11.68 5.03 -6.14
CA PHE A 19 10.32 5.32 -5.71
C PHE A 19 10.15 5.63 -4.22
N TRP A 20 11.21 5.65 -3.42
CA TRP A 20 11.17 6.05 -2.03
C TRP A 20 11.98 7.33 -1.78
N PRO A 21 11.43 8.25 -0.98
CA PRO A 21 10.11 8.21 -0.32
C PRO A 21 8.96 8.39 -1.31
N GLY A 22 7.91 7.55 -1.19
CA GLY A 22 6.81 7.59 -2.18
C GLY A 22 5.74 6.53 -2.01
N PRO A 23 4.86 6.40 -3.04
CA PRO A 23 3.68 5.54 -2.99
C PRO A 23 3.97 4.10 -3.47
N LEU A 24 5.14 3.55 -3.13
CA LEU A 24 5.49 2.16 -3.36
C LEU A 24 5.58 1.42 -2.03
N THR A 25 4.86 0.30 -1.93
CA THR A 25 4.96 -0.67 -0.84
C THR A 25 5.66 -1.93 -1.36
N ILE A 26 6.68 -2.39 -0.66
CA ILE A 26 7.48 -3.57 -1.03
C ILE A 26 7.25 -4.66 0.02
N ILE A 27 6.89 -5.86 -0.43
CA ILE A 27 6.75 -7.04 0.43
C ILE A 27 8.05 -7.86 0.35
N LEU A 28 8.56 -8.23 1.53
CA LEU A 28 9.78 -9.03 1.70
C LEU A 28 9.57 -10.08 2.80
N ASN A 29 10.40 -11.12 2.81
CA ASN A 29 10.47 -12.04 3.95
C ASN A 29 10.91 -11.27 5.19
N LYS A 30 10.15 -11.42 6.28
CA LYS A 30 10.36 -10.68 7.51
C LYS A 30 11.42 -11.34 8.37
N LYS A 31 12.20 -10.54 9.12
CA LYS A 31 12.97 -11.02 10.25
C LYS A 31 12.09 -11.29 11.47
N GLU A 32 12.58 -12.08 12.41
CA GLU A 32 11.88 -12.41 13.67
C GLU A 32 11.52 -11.18 14.51
N VAL A 33 12.27 -10.08 14.38
CA VAL A 33 11.97 -8.81 15.07
C VAL A 33 10.60 -8.24 14.69
N VAL A 34 10.03 -8.63 13.55
CA VAL A 34 8.68 -8.22 13.13
C VAL A 34 7.66 -9.22 13.69
N PRO A 35 6.78 -8.82 14.62
CA PRO A 35 5.79 -9.73 15.20
C PRO A 35 4.78 -10.23 14.19
N HIS A 36 4.35 -11.49 14.29
CA HIS A 36 3.28 -12.06 13.45
C HIS A 36 1.94 -11.33 13.59
N THR A 37 1.67 -10.73 14.75
CA THR A 37 0.48 -9.89 14.96
C THR A 37 0.44 -8.69 14.02
N THR A 38 1.61 -8.10 13.71
CA THR A 38 1.72 -6.98 12.77
C THR A 38 1.48 -7.41 11.32
N THR A 39 1.89 -8.64 10.97
CA THR A 39 1.79 -9.16 9.60
C THR A 39 0.55 -10.00 9.34
N GLY A 40 -0.37 -10.08 10.32
CA GLY A 40 -1.57 -10.92 10.20
C GLY A 40 -1.24 -12.42 10.12
N GLY A 41 -0.11 -12.84 10.72
CA GLY A 41 0.37 -14.23 10.74
C GLY A 41 1.16 -14.64 9.49
N LEU A 42 1.54 -13.70 8.64
CA LEU A 42 2.38 -13.97 7.46
C LEU A 42 3.87 -13.91 7.83
N ASP A 43 4.69 -14.67 7.11
CA ASP A 43 6.16 -14.64 7.19
C ASP A 43 6.76 -13.53 6.32
N THR A 44 5.93 -12.63 5.82
CA THR A 44 6.30 -11.48 5.02
C THR A 44 5.91 -10.19 5.70
N VAL A 45 6.62 -9.11 5.38
CA VAL A 45 6.32 -7.75 5.83
C VAL A 45 6.21 -6.80 4.67
N ALA A 46 5.16 -5.97 4.67
CA ALA A 46 4.94 -4.90 3.70
C ALA A 46 5.55 -3.60 4.24
N ILE A 47 6.53 -3.05 3.55
CA ILE A 47 7.28 -1.87 4.00
C ILE A 47 7.10 -0.75 3.00
N ARG A 48 6.89 0.47 3.52
CA ARG A 48 6.81 1.69 2.73
C ARG A 48 7.55 2.84 3.43
N MET A 49 8.19 3.69 2.64
CA MET A 49 8.72 4.97 3.10
C MET A 49 7.83 6.09 2.55
N PRO A 50 6.97 6.73 3.37
CA PRO A 50 6.06 7.76 2.88
C PRO A 50 6.80 9.04 2.50
N SER A 51 6.26 9.80 1.52
CA SER A 51 6.85 11.08 1.09
C SER A 51 6.32 12.28 1.87
N HIS A 52 5.21 12.13 2.60
CA HIS A 52 4.60 13.25 3.32
C HIS A 52 5.48 13.74 4.48
N PRO A 53 5.81 15.04 4.56
CA PRO A 53 6.80 15.54 5.53
C PRO A 53 6.38 15.34 6.99
N VAL A 54 5.08 15.48 7.32
CA VAL A 54 4.57 15.22 8.69
C VAL A 54 4.73 13.76 9.06
N ALA A 55 4.37 12.82 8.15
CA ALA A 55 4.52 11.39 8.38
C ALA A 55 6.01 11.00 8.55
N MET A 56 6.88 11.53 7.70
CA MET A 56 8.32 11.29 7.80
C MET A 56 8.90 11.85 9.10
N ARG A 57 8.47 13.02 9.52
CA ARG A 57 8.88 13.63 10.78
C ARG A 57 8.45 12.79 11.98
N LEU A 58 7.19 12.32 11.98
CA LEU A 58 6.66 11.45 13.03
C LEU A 58 7.47 10.16 13.14
N ILE A 59 7.74 9.47 12.03
CA ILE A 59 8.54 8.24 12.00
C ILE A 59 9.94 8.50 12.53
N LYS A 60 10.59 9.58 12.08
CA LYS A 60 11.95 9.92 12.48
C LYS A 60 12.04 10.27 13.97
N ASP A 61 11.12 11.09 14.47
CA ASP A 61 11.17 11.59 15.84
C ASP A 61 10.73 10.52 16.87
N SER A 62 9.84 9.59 16.47
CA SER A 62 9.45 8.46 17.32
C SER A 62 10.56 7.42 17.47
N GLY A 63 11.50 7.34 16.54
CA GLY A 63 12.59 6.37 16.56
C GLY A 63 12.16 4.91 16.43
N VAL A 64 10.91 4.64 15.99
CA VAL A 64 10.33 3.30 15.85
C VAL A 64 9.72 3.09 14.47
N TYR A 65 9.52 1.83 14.11
CA TYR A 65 8.70 1.47 12.95
C TYR A 65 7.22 1.53 13.30
N ILE A 66 6.40 2.08 12.42
CA ILE A 66 4.98 2.31 12.65
C ILE A 66 4.16 1.35 11.79
N ALA A 67 3.32 0.53 12.43
CA ALA A 67 2.31 -0.26 11.73
C ALA A 67 1.14 0.67 11.37
N ALA A 68 0.87 0.83 10.07
CA ALA A 68 -0.07 1.83 9.57
C ALA A 68 -1.07 1.21 8.58
N PRO A 69 -2.29 0.84 9.02
CA PRO A 69 -3.41 0.56 8.13
C PRO A 69 -4.00 1.86 7.57
N SER A 70 -4.97 1.75 6.64
CA SER A 70 -5.78 2.90 6.24
C SER A 70 -6.68 3.37 7.40
N ALA A 71 -6.84 4.70 7.56
CA ALA A 71 -7.55 5.30 8.69
C ALA A 71 -9.07 5.42 8.43
N ASN A 72 -9.71 4.31 8.06
CA ASN A 72 -11.14 4.20 7.78
C ASN A 72 -11.75 2.96 8.45
N LEU A 73 -13.08 2.94 8.58
CA LEU A 73 -13.79 1.71 8.91
C LEU A 73 -13.69 0.71 7.75
N SER A 74 -13.57 -0.57 8.10
CA SER A 74 -13.46 -1.64 7.10
C SER A 74 -14.61 -1.57 6.08
N GLY A 75 -14.27 -1.70 4.79
CA GLY A 75 -15.22 -1.61 3.67
C GLY A 75 -15.51 -0.19 3.19
N ARG A 76 -15.07 0.85 3.90
CA ARG A 76 -15.19 2.24 3.42
C ARG A 76 -14.01 2.66 2.55
N PRO A 77 -14.19 3.70 1.71
CA PRO A 77 -13.07 4.32 0.99
C PRO A 77 -11.99 4.83 1.93
N SER A 78 -10.73 4.79 1.50
CA SER A 78 -9.63 5.40 2.23
C SER A 78 -9.81 6.91 2.35
N PRO A 79 -9.54 7.51 3.53
CA PRO A 79 -9.73 8.94 3.75
C PRO A 79 -8.70 9.75 2.97
N THR A 80 -9.11 10.93 2.49
CA THR A 80 -8.25 11.88 1.78
C THR A 80 -8.08 13.20 2.52
N THR A 81 -8.80 13.38 3.64
CA THR A 81 -8.71 14.56 4.54
C THR A 81 -8.86 14.11 5.98
N ALA A 82 -8.44 14.97 6.93
CA ALA A 82 -8.62 14.74 8.36
C ALA A 82 -10.10 14.59 8.76
N GLN A 83 -11.00 15.31 8.09
CA GLN A 83 -12.44 15.24 8.33
C GLN A 83 -13.00 13.86 7.99
N HIS A 84 -12.51 13.21 6.92
CA HIS A 84 -12.91 11.84 6.59
C HIS A 84 -12.43 10.85 7.67
N VAL A 85 -11.21 11.03 8.18
CA VAL A 85 -10.70 10.24 9.30
C VAL A 85 -11.57 10.43 10.53
N GLN A 86 -11.90 11.67 10.87
CA GLN A 86 -12.77 12.00 12.01
C GLN A 86 -14.13 11.32 11.88
N GLN A 87 -14.77 11.38 10.70
CA GLN A 87 -16.08 10.75 10.48
C GLN A 87 -16.08 9.24 10.72
N ASP A 88 -14.97 8.56 10.43
CA ASP A 88 -14.88 7.12 10.56
C ASP A 88 -14.31 6.64 11.91
N MET A 89 -13.43 7.45 12.51
CA MET A 89 -12.60 7.03 13.64
C MET A 89 -12.86 7.78 14.93
N ASP A 90 -13.80 8.74 14.96
CA ASP A 90 -14.14 9.48 16.18
C ASP A 90 -14.56 8.53 17.32
N GLY A 91 -14.00 8.77 18.51
CA GLY A 91 -14.18 7.93 19.68
C GLY A 91 -13.49 6.53 19.61
N ARG A 92 -12.70 6.27 18.58
CA ARG A 92 -11.98 4.99 18.37
C ARG A 92 -10.47 5.12 18.39
N ILE A 93 -9.96 6.33 18.21
CA ILE A 93 -8.54 6.70 18.24
C ILE A 93 -8.33 7.91 19.13
N ASP A 94 -7.13 8.06 19.68
CA ASP A 94 -6.82 9.10 20.65
C ASP A 94 -6.50 10.43 19.99
N MET A 95 -5.96 10.42 18.75
CA MET A 95 -5.47 11.62 18.10
C MET A 95 -5.55 11.53 16.58
N ILE A 96 -5.82 12.65 15.94
CA ILE A 96 -5.68 12.85 14.49
C ILE A 96 -4.67 13.98 14.28
N ILE A 97 -3.62 13.69 13.48
CA ILE A 97 -2.68 14.70 13.03
C ILE A 97 -3.08 15.12 11.61
N ASP A 98 -3.58 16.34 11.46
CA ASP A 98 -3.98 16.86 10.16
C ASP A 98 -2.77 17.33 9.37
N GLY A 99 -2.41 16.58 8.35
CA GLY A 99 -1.35 16.90 7.39
C GLY A 99 -1.86 17.62 6.14
N GLY A 100 -3.13 18.01 6.09
CA GLY A 100 -3.80 18.52 4.89
C GLY A 100 -4.38 17.41 4.01
N ALA A 101 -4.91 17.80 2.85
CA ALA A 101 -5.44 16.87 1.86
C ALA A 101 -4.33 16.03 1.22
N VAL A 102 -4.62 14.76 0.91
CA VAL A 102 -3.66 13.88 0.25
C VAL A 102 -3.38 14.34 -1.18
N GLY A 103 -2.09 14.34 -1.59
CA GLY A 103 -1.70 14.72 -2.94
C GLY A 103 -1.98 13.62 -3.99
N ILE A 104 -1.96 12.35 -3.57
CA ILE A 104 -2.25 11.18 -4.41
C ILE A 104 -3.46 10.50 -3.81
N GLY A 105 -4.60 10.56 -4.51
CA GLY A 105 -5.89 10.06 -4.04
C GLY A 105 -6.12 8.57 -4.26
N ILE A 106 -5.09 7.79 -4.59
CA ILE A 106 -5.15 6.34 -4.76
C ILE A 106 -4.16 5.65 -3.84
N GLU A 107 -4.38 4.36 -3.58
CA GLU A 107 -3.52 3.53 -2.75
C GLU A 107 -2.11 3.39 -3.33
N SER A 108 -1.13 3.06 -2.46
CA SER A 108 0.22 2.72 -2.91
C SER A 108 0.21 1.45 -3.75
N THR A 109 1.05 1.41 -4.79
CA THR A 109 1.34 0.17 -5.51
C THR A 109 2.02 -0.81 -4.55
N ILE A 110 1.60 -2.08 -4.56
CA ILE A 110 2.23 -3.14 -3.75
C ILE A 110 2.93 -4.11 -4.67
N VAL A 111 4.22 -4.32 -4.43
CA VAL A 111 5.06 -5.26 -5.15
C VAL A 111 5.60 -6.31 -4.18
N ASP A 112 5.37 -7.57 -4.49
CA ASP A 112 5.95 -8.73 -3.80
C ASP A 112 7.31 -9.06 -4.41
N MET A 113 8.36 -8.99 -3.61
CA MET A 113 9.75 -9.27 -3.97
C MET A 113 10.25 -10.58 -3.32
N THR A 114 9.36 -11.42 -2.81
CA THR A 114 9.73 -12.69 -2.15
C THR A 114 9.93 -13.85 -3.11
N GLY A 115 9.40 -13.74 -4.33
CA GLY A 115 9.54 -14.76 -5.38
C GLY A 115 10.71 -14.48 -6.34
N ASP A 116 10.82 -15.31 -7.35
CA ASP A 116 11.88 -15.19 -8.38
C ASP A 116 11.71 -13.95 -9.27
N ARG A 117 10.50 -13.40 -9.34
CA ARG A 117 10.16 -12.21 -10.13
C ARG A 117 9.32 -11.23 -9.32
N PRO A 118 9.54 -9.92 -9.48
CA PRO A 118 8.67 -8.91 -8.91
C PRO A 118 7.21 -9.13 -9.36
N THR A 119 6.29 -9.19 -8.40
CA THR A 119 4.87 -9.43 -8.68
C THR A 119 4.03 -8.30 -8.09
N ILE A 120 3.25 -7.61 -8.92
CA ILE A 120 2.33 -6.57 -8.46
C ILE A 120 1.10 -7.23 -7.86
N LEU A 121 0.87 -6.99 -6.57
CA LEU A 121 -0.30 -7.47 -5.82
C LEU A 121 -1.42 -6.44 -5.73
N ARG A 122 -1.11 -5.16 -5.89
CA ARG A 122 -2.08 -4.08 -5.96
C ARG A 122 -1.56 -2.97 -6.87
N PRO A 123 -2.29 -2.63 -7.94
CA PRO A 123 -1.96 -1.47 -8.76
C PRO A 123 -2.20 -0.17 -7.99
N GLY A 124 -1.43 0.86 -8.28
CA GLY A 124 -1.52 2.19 -7.69
C GLY A 124 -0.86 3.24 -8.59
N TYR A 125 -0.36 4.31 -7.98
CA TYR A 125 0.28 5.41 -8.71
C TYR A 125 1.52 4.97 -9.50
N ILE A 126 2.34 4.08 -8.92
CA ILE A 126 3.49 3.51 -9.63
C ILE A 126 2.96 2.40 -10.55
N THR A 127 3.09 2.61 -11.85
CA THR A 127 2.53 1.70 -12.86
C THR A 127 3.44 0.48 -13.10
N PRO A 128 2.92 -0.60 -13.70
CA PRO A 128 3.75 -1.75 -14.10
C PRO A 128 4.89 -1.36 -15.04
N GLU A 129 4.66 -0.39 -15.94
CA GLU A 129 5.67 0.12 -16.87
C GLU A 129 6.81 0.79 -16.11
N MET A 130 6.50 1.66 -15.15
CA MET A 130 7.52 2.33 -14.32
C MET A 130 8.38 1.33 -13.55
N ILE A 131 7.80 0.26 -13.04
CA ILE A 131 8.55 -0.81 -12.35
C ILE A 131 9.41 -1.58 -13.34
N ARG A 132 8.85 -1.91 -14.52
CA ARG A 132 9.54 -2.64 -15.58
C ARG A 132 10.76 -1.88 -16.12
N ASP A 133 10.68 -0.57 -16.19
CA ASP A 133 11.79 0.30 -16.62
C ASP A 133 12.98 0.24 -15.64
N ILE A 134 12.73 -0.09 -14.37
CA ILE A 134 13.78 -0.15 -13.32
C ILE A 134 14.36 -1.57 -13.16
N VAL A 135 13.50 -2.60 -13.14
CA VAL A 135 13.90 -3.97 -12.78
C VAL A 135 13.67 -4.99 -13.90
N GLY A 136 13.18 -4.56 -15.06
CA GLY A 136 12.90 -5.44 -16.19
C GLY A 136 11.56 -6.16 -16.03
N ASP A 137 11.57 -7.48 -16.07
CA ASP A 137 10.32 -8.26 -16.09
C ASP A 137 9.57 -8.18 -14.75
N VAL A 138 8.27 -7.90 -14.85
CA VAL A 138 7.35 -7.81 -13.71
C VAL A 138 6.04 -8.50 -14.06
N THR A 139 5.51 -9.28 -13.11
CA THR A 139 4.21 -9.95 -13.24
C THR A 139 3.11 -9.20 -12.49
N ILE A 140 1.87 -9.43 -12.89
CA ILE A 140 0.68 -8.95 -12.19
C ILE A 140 -0.02 -10.18 -11.61
N ASP A 141 -0.37 -10.13 -10.32
CA ASP A 141 -1.04 -11.24 -9.66
C ASP A 141 -2.39 -11.52 -10.35
N PRO A 142 -2.67 -12.78 -10.75
CA PRO A 142 -3.92 -13.15 -11.41
C PRO A 142 -5.18 -12.83 -10.58
N ALA A 143 -5.07 -12.72 -9.27
CA ALA A 143 -6.18 -12.31 -8.40
C ALA A 143 -6.68 -10.89 -8.70
N ILE A 144 -5.82 -10.00 -9.22
CA ILE A 144 -6.19 -8.63 -9.63
C ILE A 144 -7.10 -8.68 -10.87
N THR A 145 -6.84 -9.60 -11.79
CA THR A 145 -7.59 -9.73 -13.06
C THR A 145 -8.87 -10.57 -12.93
N GLY A 146 -9.23 -11.00 -11.71
CA GLY A 146 -10.44 -11.78 -11.44
C GLY A 146 -10.35 -13.25 -11.82
N MET A 147 -9.19 -13.75 -12.22
CA MET A 147 -9.03 -15.13 -12.70
C MET A 147 -8.90 -16.20 -11.62
N ASN A 148 -8.75 -15.83 -10.33
CA ASN A 148 -8.60 -16.84 -9.28
C ASN A 148 -8.97 -16.33 -7.89
N ASN A 149 -10.18 -16.66 -7.42
CA ASN A 149 -10.70 -16.27 -6.09
C ASN A 149 -10.28 -17.23 -4.95
N ALA A 150 -9.43 -18.22 -5.21
CA ALA A 150 -9.15 -19.32 -4.25
C ALA A 150 -7.86 -19.13 -3.42
N LEU A 151 -7.05 -18.11 -3.69
CA LEU A 151 -5.76 -17.93 -3.05
C LEU A 151 -5.87 -17.11 -1.75
N ARG A 152 -5.07 -17.47 -0.74
CA ARG A 152 -4.95 -16.71 0.51
C ARG A 152 -4.40 -15.30 0.20
N PRO A 153 -5.07 -14.22 0.65
CA PRO A 153 -4.63 -12.87 0.37
C PRO A 153 -3.23 -12.60 0.92
N LYS A 154 -2.34 -12.08 0.10
CA LYS A 154 -0.96 -11.71 0.47
C LYS A 154 -0.83 -10.23 0.87
N ALA A 155 -1.87 -9.42 0.60
CA ALA A 155 -1.85 -7.98 0.88
C ALA A 155 -3.25 -7.46 1.26
N PRO A 156 -3.33 -6.33 1.99
CA PRO A 156 -4.59 -5.64 2.25
C PRO A 156 -5.29 -5.27 0.94
N GLY A 157 -6.62 -5.41 0.89
CA GLY A 157 -7.43 -5.08 -0.28
C GLY A 157 -7.69 -6.25 -1.23
N MET A 158 -7.10 -7.44 -1.02
CA MET A 158 -7.30 -8.60 -1.90
C MET A 158 -8.47 -9.51 -1.51
N LYS A 159 -9.00 -9.43 -0.27
CA LYS A 159 -9.96 -10.44 0.25
C LYS A 159 -11.41 -9.99 0.25
N TYR A 160 -11.70 -8.71 0.35
CA TYR A 160 -13.05 -8.18 0.53
C TYR A 160 -13.32 -7.07 -0.48
N THR A 161 -14.60 -6.78 -0.75
CA THR A 161 -14.99 -5.56 -1.47
C THR A 161 -14.53 -4.36 -0.65
N HIS A 162 -13.45 -3.72 -1.09
CA HIS A 162 -12.93 -2.49 -0.49
C HIS A 162 -13.43 -1.30 -1.31
N TYR A 163 -13.42 -0.12 -0.67
CA TYR A 163 -13.67 1.16 -1.36
C TYR A 163 -15.09 1.33 -1.94
N ALA A 164 -16.06 0.58 -1.43
CA ALA A 164 -17.44 0.70 -1.87
C ALA A 164 -18.08 1.98 -1.28
N PRO A 165 -18.37 3.03 -2.09
CA PRO A 165 -19.13 4.19 -1.61
C PRO A 165 -20.57 3.79 -1.31
N LYS A 166 -21.25 4.54 -0.43
CA LYS A 166 -22.66 4.32 -0.11
C LYS A 166 -23.59 4.72 -1.26
N GLY A 167 -23.12 5.57 -2.18
CA GLY A 167 -23.88 6.06 -3.32
C GLY A 167 -23.75 5.16 -4.55
N ALA A 168 -24.77 5.14 -5.40
CA ALA A 168 -24.67 4.54 -6.72
C ALA A 168 -23.79 5.41 -7.63
N VAL A 169 -22.80 4.79 -8.26
CA VAL A 169 -21.98 5.47 -9.28
C VAL A 169 -22.55 5.10 -10.64
N SER A 170 -23.05 6.11 -11.38
CA SER A 170 -23.45 5.95 -12.78
C SER A 170 -22.43 6.64 -13.68
N TYR A 171 -21.99 5.95 -14.72
CA TYR A 171 -21.17 6.55 -15.76
C TYR A 171 -22.09 6.98 -16.89
N THR A 172 -22.25 8.29 -17.13
CA THR A 172 -22.76 8.78 -18.40
C THR A 172 -21.63 8.67 -19.43
N HIS A 173 -21.89 8.03 -20.56
CA HIS A 173 -20.94 7.94 -21.66
C HIS A 173 -20.54 9.34 -22.12
N LEU A 174 -19.33 9.75 -21.78
CA LEU A 174 -18.67 10.82 -22.52
C LEU A 174 -18.24 10.19 -23.86
N ARG A 175 -18.99 10.44 -24.92
CA ARG A 175 -18.47 10.23 -26.27
C ARG A 175 -17.28 11.17 -26.39
N ALA A 176 -16.07 10.63 -26.63
CA ALA A 176 -14.99 11.43 -27.17
C ALA A 176 -15.51 12.01 -28.49
N HIS A 177 -15.60 13.32 -28.58
CA HIS A 177 -15.76 13.97 -29.88
C HIS A 177 -14.41 13.83 -30.59
N GLU A 178 -14.43 13.12 -31.71
CA GLU A 178 -13.36 13.12 -32.71
C GLU A 178 -13.13 14.54 -33.22
#